data_bd3caf718026bb8b68e7434d3c08197a
#
_entry.id   bd3caf718026bb8b68e7434d3c08197a
#
_cell.length_a   1.000
_cell.length_b   1.000
_cell.length_c   1.000
_cell.angle_alpha   90.00
_cell.angle_beta   90.00
_cell.angle_gamma   90.00
#
_symmetry.space_group_name_H-M   'P 1'
#
loop_
_entity.id
_entity.type
_entity.pdbx_description
1 polymer ?
#
loop_
_entity_poly.entity_id
_entity_poly.type
_entity_poly.pdbx_seq_one_letter_code
_entity_poly.pdbx_strand_id
1 'polypeptide(L)'
;MSIRSASDEHPMEQRGKIEANKDKTGMKIKPFRGIRPPKELVEQVSSRPYDVLNSEEARQEAAGNEKSLYHIIKPEINFAPGTDEHDERVYAAAKEQFALFKRNGWLVQDQEEHYYVYAQSIVESGELRVERSSEVESKKLPGTVKTQFGLVVGAWVDDYLEGRIKKHELTRRDKEEDRMKHVRVLNANMEPVFFAYPHRDDLDAIVAAVCKKEPEYDFVAAPEGFRHTFWVVEDKAVIKRITDIFAEIPAMYIADGHHRSAAAAGVGRELKIKNEKLKIENPEYEYFLAVCFPENQLNIIDYNRVVKDLNGLSEEEFLAKLSEDFEVSEITRSRDHVTTNHDAIKPKGLHNFSLYLGGKWYSLTAKAGRYNDADPIGVLDVTISSNLILDKILGIKDLRSDKRIDFVGGIRGLGELERRVESGEWKMALALYPVTMQQIINIADSGNIMPPKTTWFEPKLRSGLVVHELE
;
A
#
# COMPACT_ATOMS: atom_id res chain seq x y z
N MET A 1 -67.60 -10.10 9.76
CA MET A 1 -66.48 -11.04 9.90
C MET A 1 -65.24 -10.33 9.41
N SER A 2 -64.43 -9.91 10.38
CA SER A 2 -63.25 -9.10 10.16
C SER A 2 -62.02 -10.00 10.23
N ILE A 3 -61.19 -10.01 9.23
CA ILE A 3 -59.89 -10.71 9.23
C ILE A 3 -58.82 -9.63 9.47
N ARG A 4 -58.17 -9.73 10.66
CA ARG A 4 -57.04 -8.89 11.03
C ARG A 4 -55.80 -9.46 10.36
N SER A 5 -55.02 -8.57 9.72
CA SER A 5 -53.68 -8.80 9.24
C SER A 5 -52.68 -8.90 10.39
N ALA A 6 -51.85 -9.92 10.39
CA ALA A 6 -50.72 -10.03 11.29
C ALA A 6 -49.59 -9.10 10.81
N SER A 7 -49.14 -8.25 11.70
CA SER A 7 -47.97 -7.40 11.53
C SER A 7 -46.67 -8.19 11.82
N ASP A 8 -45.72 -8.15 10.89
CA ASP A 8 -44.38 -8.66 11.05
C ASP A 8 -43.65 -7.88 12.14
N GLU A 9 -43.36 -8.53 13.25
CA GLU A 9 -42.43 -8.04 14.27
C GLU A 9 -41.00 -8.46 13.87
N HIS A 10 -40.15 -7.46 13.60
CA HIS A 10 -38.71 -7.62 13.55
C HIS A 10 -38.16 -7.88 14.96
N PRO A 11 -37.25 -8.83 15.16
CA PRO A 11 -36.51 -8.94 16.38
C PRO A 11 -35.39 -7.89 16.42
N MET A 12 -35.62 -6.80 17.12
CA MET A 12 -34.56 -5.90 17.60
C MET A 12 -33.89 -6.46 18.85
N GLU A 13 -32.55 -6.28 18.87
CA GLU A 13 -31.71 -6.18 20.05
C GLU A 13 -31.43 -7.42 20.91
N GLN A 14 -30.31 -8.06 20.56
CA GLN A 14 -29.37 -8.47 21.61
C GLN A 14 -28.01 -7.77 21.39
N ARG A 15 -27.91 -6.50 21.75
CA ARG A 15 -26.65 -5.84 22.06
C ARG A 15 -26.19 -6.34 23.43
N GLY A 16 -25.46 -7.46 23.45
CA GLY A 16 -24.67 -7.84 24.61
C GLY A 16 -23.67 -6.73 24.89
N LYS A 17 -23.77 -6.11 26.05
CA LYS A 17 -22.75 -5.22 26.62
C LYS A 17 -21.48 -6.03 26.78
N ILE A 18 -20.55 -5.83 25.83
CA ILE A 18 -19.14 -6.17 26.03
C ILE A 18 -18.63 -5.11 27.00
N GLU A 19 -18.45 -5.48 28.25
CA GLU A 19 -17.71 -4.68 29.23
C GLU A 19 -16.30 -4.53 28.65
N ALA A 20 -16.00 -3.33 28.14
CA ALA A 20 -14.67 -2.96 27.71
C ALA A 20 -13.73 -3.05 28.91
N ASN A 21 -12.82 -3.99 28.86
CA ASN A 21 -11.68 -4.08 29.76
C ASN A 21 -10.83 -2.82 29.54
N LYS A 22 -10.96 -1.82 30.41
CA LYS A 22 -10.38 -0.48 30.31
C LYS A 22 -8.87 -0.41 30.61
N ASP A 23 -8.19 -1.55 30.75
CA ASP A 23 -6.79 -1.60 31.15
C ASP A 23 -5.89 -2.18 30.05
N LYS A 24 -5.68 -1.45 28.97
CA LYS A 24 -4.50 -1.35 28.09
C LYS A 24 -4.90 -0.63 26.81
N THR A 25 -4.63 0.67 26.76
CA THR A 25 -5.08 1.58 25.69
C THR A 25 -4.15 1.63 24.47
N GLY A 26 -3.05 0.87 24.43
CA GLY A 26 -2.05 0.95 23.36
C GLY A 26 -2.00 -0.29 22.48
N MET A 27 -1.16 -0.19 21.44
CA MET A 27 -0.96 -1.25 20.45
C MET A 27 -0.18 -2.43 21.03
N LYS A 28 -0.60 -3.64 20.71
CA LYS A 28 0.11 -4.87 21.09
C LYS A 28 0.90 -5.43 19.92
N ILE A 29 2.20 -5.53 20.09
CA ILE A 29 3.11 -6.14 19.13
C ILE A 29 3.96 -7.24 19.79
N LYS A 30 4.49 -8.16 18.97
CA LYS A 30 5.33 -9.29 19.41
C LYS A 30 6.55 -9.43 18.50
N PRO A 31 7.75 -9.70 19.06
CA PRO A 31 8.86 -10.23 18.29
C PRO A 31 8.54 -11.67 17.88
N PHE A 32 9.10 -12.14 16.78
CA PHE A 32 8.84 -13.48 16.26
C PHE A 32 10.10 -14.11 15.64
N ARG A 33 10.10 -15.44 15.49
CA ARG A 33 11.15 -16.15 14.79
C ARG A 33 10.91 -16.08 13.27
N GLY A 34 11.46 -15.05 12.63
CA GLY A 34 11.29 -14.82 11.20
C GLY A 34 11.87 -15.97 10.37
N ILE A 35 11.17 -16.32 9.28
CA ILE A 35 11.70 -17.19 8.24
C ILE A 35 12.21 -16.28 7.13
N ARG A 36 13.53 -16.33 6.84
CA ARG A 36 14.14 -15.35 5.95
C ARG A 36 15.25 -15.97 5.09
N PRO A 37 15.57 -15.38 3.93
CA PRO A 37 16.63 -15.89 3.07
C PRO A 37 18.01 -15.66 3.71
N PRO A 38 19.00 -16.56 3.43
CA PRO A 38 20.41 -16.23 3.63
C PRO A 38 20.80 -14.95 2.89
N LYS A 39 21.76 -14.20 3.44
CA LYS A 39 22.20 -12.87 2.94
C LYS A 39 22.48 -12.87 1.42
N GLU A 40 23.15 -13.91 0.95
CA GLU A 40 23.54 -14.06 -0.47
C GLU A 40 22.38 -14.41 -1.41
N LEU A 41 21.20 -14.77 -0.87
CA LEU A 41 20.03 -15.14 -1.65
C LEU A 41 18.93 -14.09 -1.62
N VAL A 42 19.02 -13.05 -0.80
CA VAL A 42 17.92 -12.10 -0.58
C VAL A 42 17.43 -11.43 -1.86
N GLU A 43 18.33 -11.05 -2.77
CA GLU A 43 17.97 -10.44 -4.06
C GLU A 43 17.24 -11.40 -4.99
N GLN A 44 17.59 -12.71 -4.92
CA GLN A 44 16.94 -13.75 -5.73
C GLN A 44 15.57 -14.12 -5.17
N VAL A 45 15.42 -14.13 -3.83
CA VAL A 45 14.18 -14.52 -3.16
C VAL A 45 13.18 -13.38 -3.13
N SER A 46 13.60 -12.17 -2.74
CA SER A 46 12.66 -11.07 -2.52
C SER A 46 11.97 -10.61 -3.81
N SER A 47 10.69 -10.29 -3.70
CA SER A 47 9.85 -9.87 -4.82
C SER A 47 9.02 -8.64 -4.51
N ARG A 48 8.41 -8.02 -5.51
CA ARG A 48 7.34 -7.03 -5.31
C ARG A 48 6.10 -7.72 -4.72
N PRO A 49 5.18 -6.97 -4.06
CA PRO A 49 3.92 -7.53 -3.57
C PRO A 49 3.09 -8.14 -4.72
N TYR A 50 2.29 -9.14 -4.38
CA TYR A 50 1.47 -9.88 -5.36
C TYR A 50 0.48 -9.00 -6.14
N ASP A 51 0.02 -7.91 -5.55
CA ASP A 51 -1.05 -7.03 -6.05
C ASP A 51 -0.57 -5.89 -6.96
N VAL A 52 0.73 -5.73 -7.15
CA VAL A 52 1.31 -4.72 -8.05
C VAL A 52 1.62 -5.25 -9.46
N LEU A 53 1.43 -6.56 -9.67
CA LEU A 53 1.76 -7.27 -10.90
C LEU A 53 0.62 -8.20 -11.32
N ASN A 54 0.38 -8.30 -12.62
CA ASN A 54 -0.41 -9.40 -13.15
C ASN A 54 0.42 -10.69 -13.23
N SER A 55 -0.23 -11.82 -13.53
CA SER A 55 0.43 -13.14 -13.54
C SER A 55 1.48 -13.28 -14.65
N GLU A 56 1.30 -12.60 -15.78
CA GLU A 56 2.28 -12.61 -16.87
C GLU A 56 3.53 -11.79 -16.52
N GLU A 57 3.37 -10.61 -15.94
CA GLU A 57 4.48 -9.79 -15.43
C GLU A 57 5.27 -10.54 -14.35
N ALA A 58 4.59 -11.21 -13.42
CA ALA A 58 5.24 -12.02 -12.39
C ALA A 58 6.00 -13.21 -12.99
N ARG A 59 5.46 -13.86 -14.03
CA ARG A 59 6.13 -14.94 -14.76
C ARG A 59 7.41 -14.45 -15.44
N GLN A 60 7.36 -13.26 -16.04
CA GLN A 60 8.52 -12.66 -16.70
C GLN A 60 9.60 -12.28 -15.67
N GLU A 61 9.23 -11.71 -14.53
CA GLU A 61 10.20 -11.38 -13.46
C GLU A 61 10.81 -12.62 -12.80
N ALA A 62 10.05 -13.70 -12.66
CA ALA A 62 10.54 -14.97 -12.11
C ALA A 62 11.31 -15.82 -13.14
N ALA A 63 11.33 -15.43 -14.42
CA ALA A 63 11.92 -16.24 -15.50
C ALA A 63 13.39 -16.59 -15.22
N GLY A 64 13.71 -17.89 -15.18
CA GLY A 64 15.07 -18.36 -14.88
C GLY A 64 15.50 -18.25 -13.42
N ASN A 65 14.62 -17.83 -12.52
CA ASN A 65 14.90 -17.75 -11.09
C ASN A 65 13.94 -18.63 -10.27
N GLU A 66 14.33 -19.88 -10.03
CA GLU A 66 13.56 -20.85 -9.22
C GLU A 66 13.42 -20.45 -7.74
N LYS A 67 14.21 -19.49 -7.26
CA LYS A 67 14.19 -18.97 -5.88
C LYS A 67 13.29 -17.75 -5.73
N SER A 68 12.66 -17.25 -6.81
CA SER A 68 11.76 -16.10 -6.72
C SER A 68 10.56 -16.42 -5.83
N LEU A 69 10.25 -15.54 -4.88
CA LEU A 69 9.08 -15.70 -4.01
C LEU A 69 7.76 -15.73 -4.79
N TYR A 70 7.74 -15.23 -6.02
CA TYR A 70 6.55 -15.33 -6.88
C TYR A 70 6.05 -16.75 -7.06
N HIS A 71 6.92 -17.75 -7.02
CA HIS A 71 6.51 -19.17 -7.07
C HIS A 71 5.60 -19.58 -5.89
N ILE A 72 5.61 -18.79 -4.80
CA ILE A 72 4.78 -19.00 -3.61
C ILE A 72 3.61 -18.03 -3.56
N ILE A 73 3.84 -16.72 -3.80
CA ILE A 73 2.81 -15.68 -3.62
C ILE A 73 1.94 -15.45 -4.86
N LYS A 74 2.41 -15.89 -6.04
CA LYS A 74 1.69 -15.93 -7.32
C LYS A 74 1.84 -17.31 -7.97
N PRO A 75 1.39 -18.37 -7.27
CA PRO A 75 1.73 -19.75 -7.63
C PRO A 75 1.15 -20.19 -8.98
N GLU A 76 0.20 -19.47 -9.56
CA GLU A 76 -0.32 -19.71 -10.91
C GLU A 76 0.76 -19.57 -12.00
N ILE A 77 1.88 -18.89 -11.71
CA ILE A 77 3.01 -18.81 -12.65
C ILE A 77 3.73 -20.16 -12.86
N ASN A 78 3.54 -21.11 -11.95
CA ASN A 78 4.09 -22.48 -12.07
C ASN A 78 3.30 -23.36 -13.06
N PHE A 79 2.19 -22.86 -13.61
CA PHE A 79 1.31 -23.54 -14.55
C PHE A 79 1.32 -22.87 -15.93
N ALA A 80 0.61 -23.46 -16.88
CA ALA A 80 0.44 -22.87 -18.20
C ALA A 80 -0.22 -21.47 -18.11
N PRO A 81 0.14 -20.54 -19.00
CA PRO A 81 -0.53 -19.23 -19.06
C PRO A 81 -2.05 -19.38 -19.20
N GLY A 82 -2.79 -18.53 -18.46
CA GLY A 82 -4.25 -18.56 -18.42
C GLY A 82 -4.84 -19.57 -17.41
N THR A 83 -4.01 -20.25 -16.60
CA THR A 83 -4.50 -21.03 -15.46
C THR A 83 -5.20 -20.10 -14.47
N ASP A 84 -6.38 -20.51 -14.01
CA ASP A 84 -7.15 -19.78 -13.00
C ASP A 84 -6.35 -19.66 -11.69
N GLU A 85 -6.08 -18.45 -11.24
CA GLU A 85 -5.35 -18.18 -10.00
C GLU A 85 -6.06 -18.73 -8.75
N HIS A 86 -7.36 -19.06 -8.85
CA HIS A 86 -8.18 -19.61 -7.77
C HIS A 86 -8.35 -21.15 -7.83
N ASP A 87 -7.70 -21.86 -8.77
CA ASP A 87 -7.71 -23.32 -8.84
C ASP A 87 -7.06 -23.92 -7.58
N GLU A 88 -7.66 -25.00 -7.04
CA GLU A 88 -7.13 -25.69 -5.85
C GLU A 88 -5.68 -26.16 -6.03
N ARG A 89 -5.30 -26.56 -7.24
CA ARG A 89 -3.94 -26.99 -7.59
C ARG A 89 -2.92 -25.85 -7.44
N VAL A 90 -3.34 -24.61 -7.66
CA VAL A 90 -2.49 -23.42 -7.54
C VAL A 90 -2.14 -23.19 -6.06
N TYR A 91 -3.11 -23.30 -5.15
CA TYR A 91 -2.82 -23.20 -3.71
C TYR A 91 -1.98 -24.39 -3.19
N ALA A 92 -2.23 -25.59 -3.69
CA ALA A 92 -1.41 -26.76 -3.36
C ALA A 92 0.05 -26.56 -3.80
N ALA A 93 0.28 -26.02 -5.00
CA ALA A 93 1.61 -25.67 -5.49
C ALA A 93 2.30 -24.63 -4.61
N ALA A 94 1.59 -23.61 -4.12
CA ALA A 94 2.15 -22.64 -3.18
C ALA A 94 2.73 -23.31 -1.93
N LYS A 95 1.98 -24.26 -1.35
CA LYS A 95 2.41 -25.05 -0.18
C LYS A 95 3.65 -25.90 -0.47
N GLU A 96 3.66 -26.56 -1.61
CA GLU A 96 4.80 -27.38 -2.04
C GLU A 96 6.06 -26.53 -2.26
N GLN A 97 5.91 -25.36 -2.89
CA GLN A 97 7.00 -24.41 -3.12
C GLN A 97 7.54 -23.86 -1.79
N PHE A 98 6.68 -23.47 -0.85
CA PHE A 98 7.14 -23.00 0.46
C PHE A 98 7.91 -24.10 1.21
N ALA A 99 7.43 -25.33 1.19
CA ALA A 99 8.16 -26.48 1.76
C ALA A 99 9.50 -26.72 1.04
N LEU A 100 9.55 -26.55 -0.29
CA LEU A 100 10.77 -26.67 -1.08
C LEU A 100 11.79 -25.60 -0.69
N PHE A 101 11.36 -24.35 -0.55
CA PHE A 101 12.23 -23.24 -0.13
C PHE A 101 12.88 -23.50 1.23
N LYS A 102 12.11 -24.01 2.20
CA LYS A 102 12.64 -24.39 3.53
C LYS A 102 13.63 -25.56 3.41
N ARG A 103 13.30 -26.62 2.67
CA ARG A 103 14.18 -27.78 2.49
C ARG A 103 15.51 -27.43 1.81
N ASN A 104 15.49 -26.51 0.85
CA ASN A 104 16.69 -26.11 0.11
C ASN A 104 17.52 -25.05 0.85
N GLY A 105 17.06 -24.59 2.03
CA GLY A 105 17.74 -23.52 2.77
C GLY A 105 17.64 -22.15 2.09
N TRP A 106 16.70 -21.96 1.16
CA TRP A 106 16.44 -20.64 0.55
C TRP A 106 15.65 -19.71 1.48
N LEU A 107 14.94 -20.32 2.44
CA LEU A 107 14.30 -19.68 3.58
C LEU A 107 14.64 -20.45 4.83
N VAL A 108 15.21 -19.78 5.83
CA VAL A 108 15.70 -20.35 7.10
C VAL A 108 15.05 -19.62 8.27
N GLN A 109 14.56 -20.37 9.26
CA GLN A 109 13.94 -19.79 10.44
C GLN A 109 15.01 -19.33 11.46
N ASP A 110 14.83 -18.14 12.01
CA ASP A 110 15.64 -17.62 13.10
C ASP A 110 15.49 -18.48 14.36
N GLN A 111 16.56 -18.62 15.13
CA GLN A 111 16.56 -19.42 16.36
C GLN A 111 15.83 -18.73 17.51
N GLU A 112 15.89 -17.39 17.56
CA GLU A 112 15.30 -16.55 18.59
C GLU A 112 14.24 -15.62 18.00
N GLU A 113 13.39 -15.06 18.86
CA GLU A 113 12.39 -14.07 18.47
C GLU A 113 13.06 -12.69 18.37
N HIS A 114 12.81 -11.99 17.23
CA HIS A 114 13.37 -10.68 16.93
C HIS A 114 12.30 -9.71 16.43
N TYR A 115 12.56 -8.42 16.61
CA TYR A 115 12.07 -7.39 15.70
C TYR A 115 13.12 -7.15 14.62
N TYR A 116 12.72 -6.45 13.55
CA TYR A 116 13.66 -6.07 12.52
C TYR A 116 13.44 -4.60 12.17
N VAL A 117 14.50 -3.92 11.73
CA VAL A 117 14.40 -2.60 11.12
C VAL A 117 14.50 -2.77 9.61
N TYR A 118 13.59 -2.17 8.88
CA TYR A 118 13.57 -2.19 7.42
C TYR A 118 13.58 -0.76 6.88
N ALA A 119 14.61 -0.39 6.14
CA ALA A 119 14.73 0.90 5.48
C ALA A 119 14.53 0.78 3.98
N GLN A 120 13.82 1.75 3.42
CA GLN A 120 13.63 1.92 1.98
C GLN A 120 14.09 3.31 1.58
N SER A 121 15.01 3.38 0.62
CA SER A 121 15.57 4.65 0.15
C SER A 121 15.21 4.91 -1.31
N ILE A 122 14.72 6.12 -1.58
CA ILE A 122 14.47 6.67 -2.90
C ILE A 122 15.59 7.65 -3.20
N VAL A 123 16.24 7.50 -4.33
CA VAL A 123 17.20 8.48 -4.82
C VAL A 123 16.46 9.44 -5.72
N GLU A 124 16.17 10.64 -5.25
CA GLU A 124 15.57 11.68 -6.07
C GLU A 124 16.62 12.26 -7.02
N SER A 125 16.48 11.91 -8.27
CA SER A 125 17.00 12.46 -9.50
C SER A 125 18.49 12.38 -9.84
N GLY A 126 18.67 12.21 -11.15
CA GLY A 126 19.91 12.32 -11.90
C GLY A 126 20.64 10.99 -12.09
N GLU A 127 20.11 10.17 -12.99
CA GLU A 127 20.79 9.04 -13.63
C GLU A 127 21.47 8.01 -12.71
N LEU A 128 20.68 7.11 -12.14
CA LEU A 128 21.19 5.79 -11.80
C LEU A 128 21.20 4.91 -13.07
N ARG A 129 22.18 5.14 -13.96
CA ARG A 129 22.57 4.14 -14.92
C ARG A 129 23.50 3.14 -14.23
N VAL A 130 22.98 1.98 -13.89
CA VAL A 130 23.81 0.83 -13.56
C VAL A 130 24.29 0.20 -14.88
N GLU A 131 25.37 0.72 -15.44
CA GLU A 131 26.13 0.00 -16.47
C GLU A 131 27.12 -0.94 -15.77
N ARG A 132 26.90 -2.23 -15.90
CA ARG A 132 27.89 -3.26 -15.62
C ARG A 132 28.83 -3.34 -16.84
N SER A 133 29.90 -2.59 -16.83
CA SER A 133 31.23 -2.95 -17.34
C SER A 133 32.15 -1.73 -17.39
N SER A 134 33.35 -1.89 -16.82
CA SER A 134 34.61 -1.22 -16.99
C SER A 134 34.58 0.31 -17.29
N GLU A 135 35.06 1.06 -16.29
CA GLU A 135 35.66 2.38 -16.36
C GLU A 135 34.85 3.53 -16.97
N VAL A 136 34.06 4.21 -16.16
CA VAL A 136 33.79 5.65 -16.27
C VAL A 136 33.59 6.22 -14.87
N GLU A 137 34.51 7.06 -14.39
CA GLU A 137 34.31 7.94 -13.25
C GLU A 137 33.24 8.99 -13.59
N SER A 138 32.00 8.80 -13.18
CA SER A 138 31.00 9.85 -13.23
C SER A 138 30.91 10.54 -11.87
N LYS A 139 31.25 11.82 -11.79
CA LYS A 139 31.01 12.68 -10.63
C LYS A 139 29.50 12.73 -10.36
N LYS A 140 29.07 12.05 -9.28
CA LYS A 140 27.71 12.14 -8.73
C LYS A 140 27.52 13.53 -8.14
N LEU A 141 26.53 14.28 -8.64
CA LEU A 141 25.88 15.32 -7.85
C LEU A 141 25.10 14.61 -6.72
N PRO A 142 25.15 15.10 -5.45
CA PRO A 142 24.40 14.46 -4.39
C PRO A 142 22.91 14.68 -4.63
N GLY A 143 22.23 13.66 -5.14
CA GLY A 143 20.77 13.61 -5.15
C GLY A 143 20.26 13.52 -3.70
N THR A 144 19.15 14.16 -3.40
CA THR A 144 18.51 14.03 -2.09
C THR A 144 18.01 12.60 -1.95
N VAL A 145 18.55 11.85 -0.99
CA VAL A 145 18.08 10.50 -0.68
C VAL A 145 17.02 10.62 0.39
N LYS A 146 15.77 10.29 0.04
CA LYS A 146 14.69 10.16 1.02
C LYS A 146 14.64 8.70 1.50
N THR A 147 14.79 8.49 2.81
CA THR A 147 14.74 7.17 3.43
C THR A 147 13.63 7.12 4.46
N GLN A 148 12.82 6.07 4.43
CA GLN A 148 11.84 5.74 5.45
C GLN A 148 12.27 4.48 6.19
N PHE A 149 12.10 4.49 7.53
CA PHE A 149 12.50 3.40 8.42
C PHE A 149 11.27 2.80 9.09
N GLY A 150 11.06 1.50 8.93
CA GLY A 150 9.96 0.76 9.54
C GLY A 150 10.46 -0.32 10.50
N LEU A 151 9.64 -0.60 11.51
CA LEU A 151 9.82 -1.73 12.42
C LEU A 151 8.97 -2.91 11.93
N VAL A 152 9.61 -4.06 11.70
CA VAL A 152 8.93 -5.31 11.34
C VAL A 152 8.55 -6.04 12.61
N VAL A 153 7.27 -6.32 12.76
CA VAL A 153 6.67 -6.85 13.99
C VAL A 153 5.58 -7.87 13.69
N GLY A 154 5.25 -8.72 14.66
CA GLY A 154 3.94 -9.35 14.73
C GLY A 154 2.92 -8.38 15.30
N ALA A 155 1.95 -7.93 14.52
CA ALA A 155 0.87 -7.06 14.96
C ALA A 155 -0.33 -7.89 15.46
N TRP A 156 -0.94 -7.49 16.58
CA TRP A 156 -1.98 -8.29 17.20
C TRP A 156 -3.29 -8.28 16.40
N VAL A 157 -3.85 -9.47 16.18
CA VAL A 157 -5.09 -9.68 15.43
C VAL A 157 -6.28 -8.92 16.03
N ASP A 158 -6.40 -8.91 17.38
CA ASP A 158 -7.53 -8.25 18.02
C ASP A 158 -7.43 -6.71 17.91
N ASP A 159 -6.22 -6.11 17.75
CA ASP A 159 -6.08 -4.68 17.45
C ASP A 159 -6.73 -4.30 16.11
N TYR A 160 -6.67 -5.20 15.13
CA TYR A 160 -7.37 -5.03 13.86
C TYR A 160 -8.89 -5.23 14.01
N LEU A 161 -9.30 -6.29 14.71
CA LEU A 161 -10.72 -6.63 14.89
C LEU A 161 -11.49 -5.60 15.73
N GLU A 162 -10.82 -5.01 16.73
CA GLU A 162 -11.37 -3.99 17.63
C GLU A 162 -11.23 -2.56 17.08
N GLY A 163 -10.57 -2.39 15.91
CA GLY A 163 -10.46 -1.10 15.24
C GLY A 163 -9.37 -0.16 15.79
N ARG A 164 -8.41 -0.67 16.56
CA ARG A 164 -7.19 0.08 16.91
C ARG A 164 -6.23 0.18 15.73
N ILE A 165 -6.17 -0.85 14.87
CA ILE A 165 -5.59 -0.75 13.52
C ILE A 165 -6.69 -0.23 12.60
N LYS A 166 -6.59 1.04 12.22
CA LYS A 166 -7.63 1.79 11.52
C LYS A 166 -7.53 1.67 10.02
N LYS A 167 -8.69 1.60 9.37
CA LYS A 167 -8.86 1.42 7.92
C LYS A 167 -9.35 2.71 7.29
N HIS A 168 -8.96 2.95 6.07
CA HIS A 168 -9.49 4.03 5.22
C HIS A 168 -10.03 3.52 3.88
N GLU A 169 -9.98 2.19 3.62
CA GLU A 169 -10.47 1.56 2.41
C GLU A 169 -11.29 0.29 2.75
N LEU A 170 -12.33 0.02 1.95
CA LEU A 170 -13.10 -1.22 2.04
C LEU A 170 -12.39 -2.34 1.29
N THR A 171 -12.35 -3.51 1.90
CA THR A 171 -11.89 -4.72 1.25
C THR A 171 -12.99 -5.34 0.37
N ARG A 172 -12.57 -5.98 -0.73
CA ARG A 172 -13.45 -6.80 -1.56
C ARG A 172 -13.45 -8.22 -1.02
N ARG A 173 -14.63 -8.78 -0.81
CA ARG A 173 -14.82 -10.10 -0.21
C ARG A 173 -14.13 -11.22 -0.99
N ASP A 174 -14.20 -11.18 -2.33
CA ASP A 174 -13.52 -12.15 -3.20
C ASP A 174 -12.00 -12.16 -3.00
N LYS A 175 -11.38 -10.99 -2.92
CA LYS A 175 -9.93 -10.85 -2.67
C LYS A 175 -9.54 -11.22 -1.24
N GLU A 176 -10.38 -10.91 -0.27
CA GLU A 176 -10.17 -11.28 1.13
C GLU A 176 -10.18 -12.81 1.29
N GLU A 177 -11.20 -13.50 0.76
CA GLU A 177 -11.31 -14.97 0.81
C GLU A 177 -10.15 -15.67 0.10
N ASP A 178 -9.72 -15.16 -1.06
CA ASP A 178 -8.55 -15.65 -1.76
C ASP A 178 -7.29 -15.59 -0.90
N ARG A 179 -7.03 -14.43 -0.29
CA ARG A 179 -5.85 -14.27 0.58
C ARG A 179 -5.98 -15.08 1.88
N MET A 180 -7.17 -15.18 2.47
CA MET A 180 -7.41 -16.07 3.61
C MET A 180 -7.07 -17.51 3.25
N LYS A 181 -7.49 -18.00 2.09
CA LYS A 181 -7.18 -19.35 1.61
C LYS A 181 -5.67 -19.53 1.46
N HIS A 182 -4.98 -18.57 0.88
CA HIS A 182 -3.53 -18.60 0.73
C HIS A 182 -2.82 -18.70 2.11
N VAL A 183 -3.19 -17.85 3.08
CA VAL A 183 -2.65 -17.88 4.45
C VAL A 183 -2.95 -19.22 5.13
N ARG A 184 -4.18 -19.76 5.03
CA ARG A 184 -4.54 -21.07 5.62
C ARG A 184 -3.69 -22.21 5.07
N VAL A 185 -3.48 -22.23 3.75
CA VAL A 185 -2.74 -23.32 3.08
C VAL A 185 -1.26 -23.29 3.41
N LEU A 186 -0.67 -22.11 3.51
CA LEU A 186 0.74 -21.91 3.86
C LEU A 186 1.01 -21.96 5.37
N ASN A 187 -0.01 -21.72 6.19
CA ASN A 187 0.12 -21.51 7.63
C ASN A 187 1.13 -20.39 7.96
N ALA A 188 1.18 -19.35 7.12
CA ALA A 188 2.17 -18.27 7.21
C ALA A 188 1.67 -16.99 6.55
N ASN A 189 2.15 -15.85 7.04
CA ASN A 189 2.07 -14.56 6.39
C ASN A 189 3.33 -14.37 5.52
N MET A 190 3.20 -14.59 4.22
CA MET A 190 4.31 -14.48 3.26
C MET A 190 4.69 -13.03 2.93
N GLU A 191 3.74 -12.13 3.07
CA GLU A 191 3.85 -10.74 2.67
C GLU A 191 3.48 -9.81 3.82
N PRO A 192 4.31 -8.82 4.14
CA PRO A 192 4.02 -7.87 5.21
C PRO A 192 2.86 -6.95 4.83
N VAL A 193 2.12 -6.49 5.83
CA VAL A 193 1.23 -5.34 5.72
C VAL A 193 1.96 -4.07 6.10
N PHE A 194 1.52 -2.94 5.57
CA PHE A 194 2.18 -1.65 5.74
C PHE A 194 1.34 -0.76 6.65
N PHE A 195 1.86 -0.43 7.83
CA PHE A 195 1.18 0.43 8.81
C PHE A 195 1.94 1.73 9.04
N ALA A 196 1.18 2.78 9.35
CA ALA A 196 1.68 4.02 9.90
C ALA A 196 1.34 4.10 11.39
N TYR A 197 2.25 4.67 12.20
CA TYR A 197 1.98 5.03 13.59
C TYR A 197 2.32 6.50 13.84
N PRO A 198 1.67 7.17 14.82
CA PRO A 198 2.03 8.52 15.23
C PRO A 198 3.50 8.64 15.62
N HIS A 199 4.20 9.60 15.07
CA HIS A 199 5.64 9.76 15.24
C HIS A 199 6.08 9.74 16.72
N ARG A 200 7.21 9.08 17.00
CA ARG A 200 7.80 8.92 18.34
C ARG A 200 9.31 9.09 18.27
N ASP A 201 9.84 10.15 18.90
CA ASP A 201 11.29 10.43 18.98
C ASP A 201 12.09 9.31 19.65
N ASP A 202 11.50 8.64 20.65
CA ASP A 202 12.14 7.54 21.35
C ASP A 202 12.29 6.28 20.47
N LEU A 203 11.34 5.97 19.60
CA LEU A 203 11.47 4.92 18.57
C LEU A 203 12.52 5.29 17.52
N ASP A 204 12.51 6.54 17.04
CA ASP A 204 13.49 7.02 16.06
C ASP A 204 14.92 6.91 16.62
N ALA A 205 15.13 7.24 17.90
CA ALA A 205 16.44 7.08 18.55
C ALA A 205 16.89 5.62 18.61
N ILE A 206 15.98 4.68 18.89
CA ILE A 206 16.26 3.24 18.89
C ILE A 206 16.62 2.78 17.47
N VAL A 207 15.80 3.11 16.48
CA VAL A 207 16.04 2.76 15.08
C VAL A 207 17.37 3.31 14.59
N ALA A 208 17.68 4.57 14.89
CA ALA A 208 18.96 5.19 14.53
C ALA A 208 20.16 4.47 15.20
N ALA A 209 19.99 3.96 16.42
CA ALA A 209 21.05 3.19 17.10
C ALA A 209 21.24 1.80 16.46
N VAL A 210 20.16 1.12 16.07
CA VAL A 210 20.21 -0.17 15.35
C VAL A 210 20.88 0.00 13.99
N CYS A 211 20.54 1.02 13.23
CA CYS A 211 21.07 1.29 11.89
C CYS A 211 22.57 1.68 11.86
N LYS A 212 23.21 1.90 13.01
CA LYS A 212 24.68 2.05 13.09
C LYS A 212 25.44 0.73 12.97
N LYS A 213 24.75 -0.40 13.15
CA LYS A 213 25.32 -1.73 12.98
C LYS A 213 25.38 -2.10 11.50
N GLU A 214 26.20 -3.11 11.17
CA GLU A 214 26.18 -3.68 9.82
C GLU A 214 24.80 -4.28 9.52
N PRO A 215 24.20 -3.98 8.35
CA PRO A 215 22.92 -4.55 7.98
C PRO A 215 23.02 -6.03 7.61
N GLU A 216 21.96 -6.76 7.91
CA GLU A 216 21.77 -8.13 7.42
C GLU A 216 21.63 -8.14 5.90
N TYR A 217 20.77 -7.26 5.35
CA TYR A 217 20.61 -7.07 3.90
C TYR A 217 20.85 -5.62 3.52
N ASP A 218 21.45 -5.42 2.35
CA ASP A 218 21.63 -4.11 1.74
C ASP A 218 21.77 -4.29 0.23
N PHE A 219 20.72 -3.96 -0.53
CA PHE A 219 20.70 -4.15 -1.98
C PHE A 219 19.78 -3.13 -2.66
N VAL A 220 19.98 -2.95 -3.97
CA VAL A 220 19.12 -2.13 -4.84
C VAL A 220 18.26 -3.05 -5.69
N ALA A 221 16.96 -2.96 -5.54
CA ALA A 221 16.01 -3.82 -6.23
C ALA A 221 15.67 -3.31 -7.64
N ALA A 222 15.73 -4.19 -8.63
CA ALA A 222 15.19 -3.95 -9.96
C ALA A 222 13.69 -4.29 -10.01
N PRO A 223 12.89 -3.67 -10.92
CA PRO A 223 13.31 -2.60 -11.84
C PRO A 223 13.25 -1.19 -11.23
N GLU A 224 12.71 -1.01 -10.01
CA GLU A 224 12.37 0.31 -9.44
C GLU A 224 13.61 1.12 -9.03
N GLY A 225 14.73 0.46 -8.74
CA GLY A 225 15.97 1.09 -8.32
C GLY A 225 15.95 1.57 -6.86
N PHE A 226 15.00 1.13 -6.05
CA PHE A 226 14.95 1.45 -4.62
C PHE A 226 15.98 0.62 -3.86
N ARG A 227 16.65 1.25 -2.89
CA ARG A 227 17.55 0.54 -1.97
C ARG A 227 16.73 0.02 -0.78
N HIS A 228 16.97 -1.25 -0.46
CA HIS A 228 16.37 -1.95 0.67
C HIS A 228 17.47 -2.35 1.65
N THR A 229 17.36 -1.90 2.88
CA THR A 229 18.31 -2.22 3.93
C THR A 229 17.58 -2.81 5.13
N PHE A 230 18.13 -3.86 5.75
CA PHE A 230 17.43 -4.64 6.77
C PHE A 230 18.37 -5.01 7.91
N TRP A 231 17.94 -4.83 9.15
CA TRP A 231 18.70 -5.15 10.36
C TRP A 231 17.91 -6.05 11.29
N VAL A 232 18.58 -6.96 11.97
CA VAL A 232 17.99 -7.78 13.03
C VAL A 232 18.18 -7.08 14.38
N VAL A 233 17.09 -7.00 15.16
CA VAL A 233 17.11 -6.45 16.52
C VAL A 233 17.19 -7.61 17.50
N GLU A 234 18.41 -7.95 17.94
CA GLU A 234 18.69 -9.12 18.80
C GLU A 234 18.69 -8.79 20.29
N ASP A 235 18.97 -7.52 20.66
CA ASP A 235 19.09 -7.09 22.04
C ASP A 235 17.73 -7.14 22.76
N LYS A 236 17.61 -8.02 23.76
CA LYS A 236 16.38 -8.24 24.52
C LYS A 236 15.88 -7.00 25.27
N ALA A 237 16.79 -6.10 25.70
CA ALA A 237 16.41 -4.84 26.33
C ALA A 237 15.83 -3.86 25.31
N VAL A 238 16.39 -3.83 24.10
CA VAL A 238 15.88 -3.04 22.97
C VAL A 238 14.51 -3.58 22.52
N ILE A 239 14.39 -4.90 22.37
CA ILE A 239 13.12 -5.57 22.03
C ILE A 239 12.03 -5.19 23.04
N LYS A 240 12.34 -5.34 24.34
CA LYS A 240 11.39 -4.97 25.40
C LYS A 240 11.02 -3.49 25.33
N ARG A 241 11.98 -2.60 25.10
CA ARG A 241 11.74 -1.16 25.03
C ARG A 241 10.82 -0.80 23.85
N ILE A 242 11.03 -1.41 22.67
CA ILE A 242 10.14 -1.24 21.51
C ILE A 242 8.71 -1.68 21.86
N THR A 243 8.55 -2.87 22.47
CA THR A 243 7.25 -3.38 22.91
C THR A 243 6.55 -2.42 23.88
N ASP A 244 7.28 -1.92 24.88
CA ASP A 244 6.76 -0.99 25.89
C ASP A 244 6.27 0.33 25.24
N ILE A 245 7.02 0.87 24.27
CA ILE A 245 6.64 2.12 23.58
C ILE A 245 5.40 1.90 22.71
N PHE A 246 5.29 0.78 21.99
CA PHE A 246 4.09 0.47 21.21
C PHE A 246 2.85 0.34 22.09
N ALA A 247 2.98 -0.16 23.31
CA ALA A 247 1.89 -0.20 24.28
C ALA A 247 1.37 1.20 24.72
N GLU A 248 2.08 2.28 24.37
CA GLU A 248 1.64 3.67 24.57
C GLU A 248 1.01 4.29 23.32
N ILE A 249 1.16 3.66 22.15
CA ILE A 249 0.60 4.16 20.87
C ILE A 249 -0.89 3.80 20.82
N PRO A 250 -1.79 4.78 20.69
CA PRO A 250 -3.23 4.51 20.80
C PRO A 250 -3.84 3.83 19.56
N ALA A 251 -3.27 4.04 18.39
CA ALA A 251 -3.75 3.48 17.14
C ALA A 251 -2.64 3.40 16.08
N MET A 252 -2.79 2.47 15.14
CA MET A 252 -2.05 2.43 13.88
C MET A 252 -3.02 2.57 12.70
N TYR A 253 -2.48 2.94 11.54
CA TYR A 253 -3.26 3.20 10.32
C TYR A 253 -2.72 2.34 9.19
N ILE A 254 -3.60 1.64 8.48
CA ILE A 254 -3.19 0.85 7.32
C ILE A 254 -2.79 1.82 6.21
N ALA A 255 -1.53 1.79 5.80
CA ALA A 255 -1.03 2.53 4.65
C ALA A 255 -1.27 1.71 3.36
N ASP A 256 -0.90 0.44 3.37
CA ASP A 256 -1.09 -0.48 2.24
C ASP A 256 -1.36 -1.91 2.73
N GLY A 257 -2.06 -2.72 1.91
CA GLY A 257 -2.36 -4.12 2.24
C GLY A 257 -3.65 -4.31 3.03
N HIS A 258 -4.72 -3.55 2.77
CA HIS A 258 -6.02 -3.73 3.43
C HIS A 258 -6.56 -5.15 3.31
N HIS A 259 -6.48 -5.78 2.11
CA HIS A 259 -6.90 -7.17 1.91
C HIS A 259 -6.02 -8.17 2.67
N ARG A 260 -4.70 -7.95 2.69
CA ARG A 260 -3.74 -8.78 3.45
C ARG A 260 -4.00 -8.69 4.96
N SER A 261 -4.25 -7.48 5.48
CA SER A 261 -4.60 -7.26 6.89
C SER A 261 -5.90 -7.97 7.28
N ALA A 262 -6.95 -7.82 6.46
CA ALA A 262 -8.24 -8.48 6.69
C ALA A 262 -8.10 -10.01 6.66
N ALA A 263 -7.38 -10.55 5.67
CA ALA A 263 -7.17 -11.98 5.53
C ALA A 263 -6.37 -12.57 6.70
N ALA A 264 -5.27 -11.93 7.09
CA ALA A 264 -4.44 -12.38 8.21
C ALA A 264 -5.22 -12.36 9.53
N ALA A 265 -5.96 -11.28 9.81
CA ALA A 265 -6.81 -11.18 11.00
C ALA A 265 -7.95 -12.19 10.98
N GLY A 266 -8.57 -12.45 9.81
CA GLY A 266 -9.60 -13.46 9.64
C GLY A 266 -9.11 -14.87 9.98
N VAL A 267 -7.97 -15.27 9.42
CA VAL A 267 -7.35 -16.58 9.69
C VAL A 267 -6.88 -16.69 11.14
N GLY A 268 -6.26 -15.65 11.69
CA GLY A 268 -5.87 -15.63 13.10
C GLY A 268 -7.05 -15.86 14.05
N ARG A 269 -8.20 -15.19 13.77
CA ARG A 269 -9.44 -15.41 14.50
C ARG A 269 -9.96 -16.85 14.37
N GLU A 270 -9.94 -17.45 13.18
CA GLU A 270 -10.32 -18.84 12.96
C GLU A 270 -9.45 -19.81 13.77
N LEU A 271 -8.13 -19.61 13.75
CA LEU A 271 -7.19 -20.44 14.52
C LEU A 271 -7.36 -20.26 16.02
N LYS A 272 -7.63 -19.04 16.49
CA LYS A 272 -7.95 -18.75 17.89
C LYS A 272 -9.17 -19.53 18.36
N ILE A 273 -10.26 -19.53 17.59
CA ILE A 273 -11.48 -20.30 17.90
C ILE A 273 -11.20 -21.81 17.88
N LYS A 274 -10.50 -22.29 16.83
CA LYS A 274 -10.16 -23.72 16.68
C LYS A 274 -9.31 -24.23 17.83
N ASN A 275 -8.37 -23.43 18.29
CA ASN A 275 -7.34 -23.81 19.27
C ASN A 275 -7.67 -23.36 20.70
N GLU A 276 -8.84 -22.77 20.96
CA GLU A 276 -9.26 -22.25 22.27
C GLU A 276 -9.04 -23.23 23.43
N LYS A 277 -9.27 -24.52 23.17
CA LYS A 277 -9.11 -25.58 24.19
C LYS A 277 -7.64 -25.91 24.50
N LEU A 278 -6.70 -25.55 23.65
CA LEU A 278 -5.27 -25.88 23.82
C LEU A 278 -4.58 -24.98 24.84
N LYS A 279 -5.19 -23.82 25.18
CA LYS A 279 -4.66 -22.83 26.14
C LYS A 279 -3.19 -22.46 25.90
N ILE A 280 -2.80 -22.31 24.62
CA ILE A 280 -1.45 -21.88 24.25
C ILE A 280 -1.31 -20.42 24.67
N GLU A 281 -0.27 -20.10 25.44
CA GLU A 281 0.04 -18.73 25.79
C GLU A 281 0.68 -18.00 24.62
N ASN A 282 0.12 -16.85 24.22
CA ASN A 282 0.67 -15.93 23.25
C ASN A 282 1.07 -16.57 21.88
N PRO A 283 0.14 -17.34 21.25
CA PRO A 283 0.44 -18.13 20.07
C PRO A 283 0.70 -17.24 18.83
N GLU A 284 1.51 -17.72 17.87
CA GLU A 284 1.89 -16.97 16.68
C GLU A 284 0.68 -16.55 15.83
N TYR A 285 -0.36 -17.39 15.72
CA TYR A 285 -1.57 -17.06 14.94
C TYR A 285 -2.40 -15.89 15.52
N GLU A 286 -2.15 -15.42 16.73
CA GLU A 286 -2.74 -14.18 17.24
C GLU A 286 -2.03 -12.92 16.72
N TYR A 287 -0.97 -13.09 15.94
CA TYR A 287 -0.20 -11.99 15.36
C TYR A 287 -0.05 -12.17 13.86
N PHE A 288 0.15 -11.10 13.15
CA PHE A 288 0.42 -11.14 11.71
C PHE A 288 1.54 -10.17 11.33
N LEU A 289 2.25 -10.52 10.26
CA LEU A 289 3.42 -9.81 9.79
C LEU A 289 3.09 -8.38 9.35
N ALA A 290 3.70 -7.39 9.99
CA ALA A 290 3.54 -5.98 9.66
C ALA A 290 4.88 -5.24 9.64
N VAL A 291 4.97 -4.21 8.81
CA VAL A 291 6.02 -3.18 8.88
C VAL A 291 5.36 -1.87 9.27
N CYS A 292 5.78 -1.32 10.40
CA CYS A 292 5.20 -0.12 11.00
C CYS A 292 6.19 1.05 10.84
N PHE A 293 5.76 2.12 10.17
CA PHE A 293 6.54 3.32 9.92
C PHE A 293 5.99 4.51 10.72
N PRO A 294 6.82 5.46 11.15
CA PRO A 294 6.32 6.73 11.65
C PRO A 294 5.66 7.50 10.50
N GLU A 295 4.50 8.11 10.78
CA GLU A 295 3.67 8.77 9.77
C GLU A 295 4.39 9.88 8.99
N ASN A 296 5.33 10.57 9.64
CA ASN A 296 6.07 11.69 9.08
C ASN A 296 7.19 11.30 8.10
N GLN A 297 7.51 10.00 7.98
CA GLN A 297 8.51 9.50 7.03
C GLN A 297 7.90 8.95 5.75
N LEU A 298 6.58 8.75 5.71
CA LEU A 298 5.92 8.11 4.59
C LEU A 298 5.86 9.00 3.36
N ASN A 299 6.06 8.36 2.20
CA ASN A 299 5.95 9.00 0.91
C ASN A 299 4.66 8.56 0.21
N ILE A 300 3.75 9.51 0.05
CA ILE A 300 2.50 9.32 -0.70
C ILE A 300 2.65 10.07 -2.01
N ILE A 301 2.41 9.38 -3.11
CA ILE A 301 2.45 9.97 -4.44
C ILE A 301 1.06 10.05 -5.04
N ASP A 302 0.94 10.85 -6.08
CA ASP A 302 -0.31 11.12 -6.78
C ASP A 302 -0.90 9.86 -7.44
N TYR A 303 -2.23 9.85 -7.52
CA TYR A 303 -2.98 8.85 -8.27
C TYR A 303 -3.84 9.58 -9.30
N ASN A 304 -3.39 9.57 -10.55
CA ASN A 304 -3.90 10.40 -11.64
C ASN A 304 -5.05 9.71 -12.39
N ARG A 305 -5.77 10.48 -13.22
CA ARG A 305 -6.90 9.99 -14.02
C ARG A 305 -6.66 10.29 -15.48
N VAL A 306 -7.14 9.38 -16.35
CA VAL A 306 -7.30 9.63 -17.78
C VAL A 306 -8.76 9.37 -18.18
N VAL A 307 -9.30 10.17 -19.09
CA VAL A 307 -10.70 10.07 -19.50
C VAL A 307 -10.78 10.03 -21.03
N LYS A 308 -11.65 9.15 -21.58
CA LYS A 308 -11.75 8.84 -23.02
C LYS A 308 -12.41 9.93 -23.84
N ASP A 309 -13.38 10.65 -23.27
CA ASP A 309 -14.17 11.64 -23.99
C ASP A 309 -14.59 12.81 -23.10
N LEU A 310 -15.09 13.88 -23.70
CA LEU A 310 -15.59 15.06 -23.01
C LEU A 310 -17.12 15.10 -22.92
N ASN A 311 -17.80 13.96 -22.98
CA ASN A 311 -19.26 13.87 -22.93
C ASN A 311 -19.96 14.71 -24.00
N GLY A 312 -19.41 14.70 -25.23
CA GLY A 312 -19.94 15.44 -26.40
C GLY A 312 -19.57 16.91 -26.43
N LEU A 313 -18.82 17.44 -25.48
CA LEU A 313 -18.37 18.84 -25.45
C LEU A 313 -17.14 19.04 -26.35
N SER A 314 -17.01 20.23 -26.93
CA SER A 314 -15.73 20.69 -27.48
C SER A 314 -14.73 21.01 -26.33
N GLU A 315 -13.45 21.19 -26.66
CA GLU A 315 -12.44 21.56 -25.66
C GLU A 315 -12.73 22.93 -25.03
N GLU A 316 -13.18 23.88 -25.85
CA GLU A 316 -13.56 25.24 -25.38
C GLU A 316 -14.79 25.19 -24.46
N GLU A 317 -15.83 24.43 -24.81
CA GLU A 317 -17.01 24.24 -23.97
C GLU A 317 -16.66 23.56 -22.64
N PHE A 318 -15.77 22.55 -22.66
CA PHE A 318 -15.30 21.88 -21.47
C PHE A 318 -14.52 22.83 -20.55
N LEU A 319 -13.58 23.63 -21.08
CA LEU A 319 -12.84 24.64 -20.32
C LEU A 319 -13.74 25.73 -19.76
N ALA A 320 -14.77 26.15 -20.52
CA ALA A 320 -15.76 27.11 -20.04
C ALA A 320 -16.56 26.56 -18.85
N LYS A 321 -16.99 25.29 -18.91
CA LYS A 321 -17.69 24.62 -17.79
C LYS A 321 -16.77 24.44 -16.57
N LEU A 322 -15.50 24.09 -16.77
CA LEU A 322 -14.51 24.03 -15.67
C LEU A 322 -14.39 25.38 -14.96
N SER A 323 -14.41 26.48 -15.72
CA SER A 323 -14.27 27.83 -15.19
C SER A 323 -15.43 28.27 -14.28
N GLU A 324 -16.53 27.54 -14.21
CA GLU A 324 -17.60 27.77 -13.22
C GLU A 324 -17.12 27.48 -11.79
N ASP A 325 -16.40 26.39 -11.62
CA ASP A 325 -16.00 25.86 -10.29
C ASP A 325 -14.51 26.02 -10.01
N PHE A 326 -13.68 26.25 -11.02
CA PHE A 326 -12.23 26.38 -10.92
C PHE A 326 -11.70 27.70 -11.48
N GLU A 327 -10.58 28.15 -10.96
CA GLU A 327 -9.71 29.11 -11.64
C GLU A 327 -8.87 28.31 -12.64
N VAL A 328 -9.00 28.63 -13.93
CA VAL A 328 -8.35 27.89 -15.05
C VAL A 328 -7.29 28.78 -15.68
N SER A 329 -6.05 28.30 -15.76
CA SER A 329 -4.97 29.00 -16.45
C SER A 329 -4.11 28.03 -17.26
N GLU A 330 -3.77 28.40 -18.51
CA GLU A 330 -2.82 27.62 -19.32
C GLU A 330 -1.41 27.72 -18.73
N ILE A 331 -0.74 26.58 -18.60
CA ILE A 331 0.67 26.51 -18.13
C ILE A 331 1.57 26.64 -19.35
N THR A 332 2.23 27.79 -19.48
CA THR A 332 3.20 28.03 -20.56
C THR A 332 4.54 27.38 -20.24
N ARG A 333 4.97 26.43 -21.07
CA ARG A 333 6.33 25.88 -20.99
C ARG A 333 7.31 26.82 -21.68
N SER A 334 8.39 27.22 -20.97
CA SER A 334 9.51 27.91 -21.62
C SER A 334 10.19 26.97 -22.63
N ARG A 335 10.39 27.43 -23.85
CA ARG A 335 11.00 26.64 -24.93
C ARG A 335 12.52 26.46 -24.79
N ASP A 336 13.14 27.10 -23.80
CA ASP A 336 14.59 27.22 -23.71
C ASP A 336 15.32 26.08 -22.97
N HIS A 337 14.60 25.08 -22.46
CA HIS A 337 15.24 23.93 -21.83
C HIS A 337 14.71 22.60 -22.41
N VAL A 338 15.62 21.88 -23.05
CA VAL A 338 15.46 20.51 -23.58
C VAL A 338 15.19 19.46 -22.48
N THR A 339 15.08 19.89 -21.23
CA THR A 339 14.65 19.05 -20.12
C THR A 339 13.13 19.15 -19.96
N THR A 340 12.45 18.01 -20.03
CA THR A 340 11.03 17.86 -19.64
C THR A 340 10.86 18.22 -18.16
N ASN A 341 10.86 19.53 -17.84
CA ASN A 341 10.67 19.95 -16.45
C ASN A 341 9.18 19.79 -16.08
N HIS A 342 8.81 18.57 -15.69
CA HIS A 342 7.46 18.26 -15.20
C HIS A 342 7.12 18.97 -13.87
N ASP A 343 8.09 19.53 -13.16
CA ASP A 343 7.84 20.24 -11.89
C ASP A 343 6.99 21.50 -12.08
N ALA A 344 7.09 22.15 -13.25
CA ALA A 344 6.27 23.32 -13.57
C ALA A 344 4.78 22.98 -13.73
N ILE A 345 4.47 21.73 -14.11
CA ILE A 345 3.11 21.27 -14.40
C ILE A 345 2.51 20.40 -13.29
N LYS A 346 3.27 20.06 -12.27
CA LYS A 346 2.73 19.36 -11.10
C LYS A 346 1.74 20.25 -10.34
N PRO A 347 0.65 19.67 -9.80
CA PRO A 347 -0.20 20.39 -8.86
C PRO A 347 0.62 21.01 -7.72
N LYS A 348 0.32 22.24 -7.35
CA LYS A 348 1.13 23.04 -6.40
C LYS A 348 0.77 22.80 -4.94
N GLY A 349 -0.36 22.20 -4.66
CA GLY A 349 -0.87 21.97 -3.32
C GLY A 349 -2.29 21.40 -3.36
N LEU A 350 -2.91 21.26 -2.19
CA LEU A 350 -4.30 20.83 -2.07
C LEU A 350 -5.23 21.75 -2.88
N HIS A 351 -6.26 21.16 -3.49
CA HIS A 351 -7.29 21.82 -4.32
C HIS A 351 -6.76 22.41 -5.63
N ASN A 352 -5.51 22.09 -5.98
CA ASN A 352 -4.92 22.42 -7.26
C ASN A 352 -4.69 21.14 -8.08
N PHE A 353 -5.09 21.18 -9.34
CA PHE A 353 -5.03 20.07 -10.28
C PHE A 353 -4.28 20.52 -11.53
N SER A 354 -3.72 19.56 -12.27
CA SER A 354 -3.18 19.83 -13.60
C SER A 354 -3.90 19.00 -14.65
N LEU A 355 -4.51 19.68 -15.62
CA LEU A 355 -5.26 19.09 -16.72
C LEU A 355 -4.41 19.08 -17.99
N TYR A 356 -4.24 17.93 -18.63
CA TYR A 356 -3.69 17.81 -19.99
C TYR A 356 -4.82 17.60 -20.98
N LEU A 357 -4.97 18.55 -21.91
CA LEU A 357 -6.04 18.58 -22.91
C LEU A 357 -5.54 19.26 -24.20
N GLY A 358 -5.80 18.68 -25.37
CA GLY A 358 -5.46 19.29 -26.65
C GLY A 358 -3.98 19.62 -26.82
N GLY A 359 -3.08 18.81 -26.23
CA GLY A 359 -1.61 19.04 -26.26
C GLY A 359 -1.11 20.14 -25.33
N LYS A 360 -1.94 20.64 -24.42
CA LYS A 360 -1.63 21.71 -23.48
C LYS A 360 -1.91 21.31 -22.04
N TRP A 361 -1.13 21.89 -21.12
CA TRP A 361 -1.38 21.77 -19.70
C TRP A 361 -2.11 23.02 -19.15
N TYR A 362 -3.06 22.78 -18.27
CA TYR A 362 -3.82 23.81 -17.55
C TYR A 362 -3.70 23.57 -16.05
N SER A 363 -3.51 24.63 -15.27
CA SER A 363 -3.67 24.62 -13.82
C SER A 363 -5.13 24.91 -13.49
N LEU A 364 -5.71 24.07 -12.65
CA LEU A 364 -7.09 24.23 -12.13
C LEU A 364 -6.99 24.40 -10.62
N THR A 365 -7.49 25.50 -10.08
CA THR A 365 -7.61 25.69 -8.63
C THR A 365 -9.09 25.76 -8.26
N ALA A 366 -9.54 24.85 -7.38
CA ALA A 366 -10.95 24.84 -6.97
C ALA A 366 -11.30 26.15 -6.23
N LYS A 367 -12.41 26.79 -6.63
CA LYS A 367 -12.86 28.04 -6.03
C LYS A 367 -13.38 27.81 -4.61
N ALA A 368 -13.17 28.77 -3.73
CA ALA A 368 -13.72 28.77 -2.37
C ALA A 368 -15.24 28.53 -2.39
N GLY A 369 -15.73 27.71 -1.47
CA GLY A 369 -17.15 27.36 -1.34
C GLY A 369 -17.64 26.29 -2.35
N ARG A 370 -16.75 25.70 -3.17
CA ARG A 370 -17.07 24.58 -4.06
C ARG A 370 -16.82 23.22 -3.42
N TYR A 371 -16.19 23.19 -2.28
CA TYR A 371 -15.96 22.01 -1.43
C TYR A 371 -16.16 22.40 0.04
N ASN A 372 -16.27 21.40 0.91
CA ASN A 372 -16.52 21.59 2.35
C ASN A 372 -15.28 21.21 3.15
N ASP A 373 -14.57 22.20 3.69
CA ASP A 373 -13.38 21.99 4.53
C ASP A 373 -13.67 21.22 5.83
N ALA A 374 -14.91 21.24 6.30
CA ALA A 374 -15.32 20.52 7.51
C ALA A 374 -15.67 19.04 7.26
N ASP A 375 -15.85 18.65 6.00
CA ASP A 375 -16.10 17.25 5.62
C ASP A 375 -14.78 16.56 5.26
N PRO A 376 -14.29 15.59 6.05
CA PRO A 376 -13.01 14.93 5.81
C PRO A 376 -12.93 14.19 4.47
N ILE A 377 -14.08 13.82 3.86
CA ILE A 377 -14.13 13.23 2.53
C ILE A 377 -14.35 14.29 1.46
N GLY A 378 -15.25 15.24 1.70
CA GLY A 378 -15.60 16.30 0.76
C GLY A 378 -14.43 17.22 0.42
N VAL A 379 -13.48 17.38 1.33
CA VAL A 379 -12.27 18.21 1.17
C VAL A 379 -11.17 17.53 0.33
N LEU A 380 -11.27 16.23 0.05
CA LEU A 380 -10.26 15.51 -0.73
C LEU A 380 -10.28 15.94 -2.20
N ASP A 381 -9.10 16.11 -2.80
CA ASP A 381 -8.96 16.42 -4.22
C ASP A 381 -9.60 15.37 -5.13
N VAL A 382 -9.54 14.10 -4.73
CA VAL A 382 -10.23 13.01 -5.42
C VAL A 382 -11.75 13.18 -5.40
N THR A 383 -12.32 13.67 -4.29
CA THR A 383 -13.77 13.93 -4.17
C THR A 383 -14.18 15.17 -4.95
N ILE A 384 -13.41 16.26 -4.82
CA ILE A 384 -13.62 17.50 -5.54
C ILE A 384 -13.61 17.24 -7.05
N SER A 385 -12.58 16.57 -7.58
CA SER A 385 -12.51 16.23 -9.01
C SER A 385 -13.61 15.28 -9.44
N SER A 386 -13.99 14.30 -8.61
CA SER A 386 -15.08 13.38 -8.90
C SER A 386 -16.41 14.10 -9.02
N ASN A 387 -16.74 15.00 -8.10
CA ASN A 387 -18.01 15.69 -8.06
C ASN A 387 -18.10 16.80 -9.12
N LEU A 388 -17.07 17.63 -9.25
CA LEU A 388 -17.12 18.85 -10.06
C LEU A 388 -16.68 18.64 -11.51
N ILE A 389 -15.83 17.65 -11.79
CA ILE A 389 -15.34 17.36 -13.15
C ILE A 389 -15.99 16.09 -13.69
N LEU A 390 -15.79 14.96 -13.00
CA LEU A 390 -16.16 13.66 -13.53
C LEU A 390 -17.68 13.44 -13.57
N ASP A 391 -18.39 13.75 -12.49
CA ASP A 391 -19.86 13.62 -12.47
C ASP A 391 -20.53 14.84 -13.12
N LYS A 392 -20.31 16.06 -12.61
CA LYS A 392 -21.04 17.26 -13.04
C LYS A 392 -20.88 17.56 -14.53
N ILE A 393 -19.66 17.44 -15.09
CA ILE A 393 -19.37 17.81 -16.48
C ILE A 393 -19.38 16.58 -17.39
N LEU A 394 -18.69 15.51 -16.99
CA LEU A 394 -18.45 14.34 -17.84
C LEU A 394 -19.51 13.23 -17.65
N GLY A 395 -20.38 13.32 -16.62
CA GLY A 395 -21.42 12.34 -16.34
C GLY A 395 -20.87 10.98 -15.87
N ILE A 396 -19.61 10.91 -15.40
CA ILE A 396 -18.98 9.71 -14.84
C ILE A 396 -19.31 9.64 -13.35
N LYS A 397 -20.35 8.85 -13.00
CA LYS A 397 -20.86 8.76 -11.61
C LYS A 397 -20.21 7.68 -10.79
N ASP A 398 -19.88 6.54 -11.38
CA ASP A 398 -19.25 5.41 -10.70
C ASP A 398 -17.87 5.12 -11.29
N LEU A 399 -16.84 5.55 -10.57
CA LEU A 399 -15.46 5.40 -10.97
C LEU A 399 -14.97 3.94 -11.03
N ARG A 400 -15.74 2.99 -10.47
CA ARG A 400 -15.37 1.56 -10.43
C ARG A 400 -15.83 0.80 -11.66
N SER A 401 -16.92 1.25 -12.28
CA SER A 401 -17.58 0.54 -13.37
C SER A 401 -17.56 1.28 -14.71
N ASP A 402 -17.37 2.61 -14.71
CA ASP A 402 -17.34 3.41 -15.94
C ASP A 402 -16.04 3.15 -16.73
N LYS A 403 -16.19 2.65 -17.97
CA LYS A 403 -15.05 2.32 -18.85
C LYS A 403 -14.43 3.53 -19.55
N ARG A 404 -14.98 4.73 -19.34
CA ARG A 404 -14.45 5.99 -19.89
C ARG A 404 -13.33 6.58 -19.03
N ILE A 405 -13.10 6.05 -17.83
CA ILE A 405 -12.03 6.49 -16.94
C ILE A 405 -11.05 5.36 -16.66
N ASP A 406 -9.76 5.69 -16.53
CA ASP A 406 -8.71 4.82 -15.99
C ASP A 406 -7.79 5.61 -15.07
N PHE A 407 -6.98 4.89 -14.28
CA PHE A 407 -6.16 5.43 -13.22
C PHE A 407 -4.68 5.18 -13.51
N VAL A 408 -3.84 6.20 -13.25
CA VAL A 408 -2.40 6.17 -13.51
C VAL A 408 -1.66 6.54 -12.22
N GLY A 409 -0.93 5.57 -11.64
CA GLY A 409 -0.10 5.83 -10.47
C GLY A 409 1.03 6.82 -10.79
N GLY A 410 1.29 7.74 -9.86
CA GLY A 410 2.28 8.81 -10.03
C GLY A 410 3.71 8.34 -10.26
N ILE A 411 4.03 7.09 -9.90
CA ILE A 411 5.33 6.46 -10.21
C ILE A 411 5.64 6.43 -11.71
N ARG A 412 4.63 6.47 -12.57
CA ARG A 412 4.79 6.53 -14.03
C ARG A 412 5.12 7.94 -14.54
N GLY A 413 5.00 8.94 -13.67
CA GLY A 413 5.26 10.35 -13.98
C GLY A 413 4.19 10.98 -14.89
N LEU A 414 4.25 12.31 -15.03
CA LEU A 414 3.30 13.08 -15.85
C LEU A 414 3.47 12.84 -17.36
N GLY A 415 4.65 12.42 -17.83
CA GLY A 415 4.89 12.04 -19.21
C GLY A 415 4.04 10.84 -19.67
N GLU A 416 3.66 9.93 -18.76
CA GLU A 416 2.74 8.83 -19.09
C GLU A 416 1.33 9.37 -19.37
N LEU A 417 0.90 10.43 -18.69
CA LEU A 417 -0.38 11.07 -18.95
C LEU A 417 -0.41 11.70 -20.35
N GLU A 418 0.67 12.43 -20.72
CA GLU A 418 0.84 12.99 -22.07
C GLU A 418 0.79 11.88 -23.11
N ARG A 419 1.61 10.84 -22.94
CA ARG A 419 1.70 9.71 -23.86
C ARG A 419 0.33 9.02 -24.08
N ARG A 420 -0.45 8.82 -23.04
CA ARG A 420 -1.78 8.20 -23.14
C ARG A 420 -2.76 9.07 -23.92
N VAL A 421 -2.77 10.38 -23.69
CA VAL A 421 -3.64 11.30 -24.42
C VAL A 421 -3.18 11.44 -25.88
N GLU A 422 -1.87 11.57 -26.13
CA GLU A 422 -1.30 11.69 -27.48
C GLU A 422 -1.47 10.41 -28.32
N SER A 423 -1.62 9.24 -27.68
CA SER A 423 -1.95 7.99 -28.39
C SER A 423 -3.34 8.01 -29.05
N GLY A 424 -4.21 8.96 -28.67
CA GLY A 424 -5.60 9.08 -29.14
C GLY A 424 -6.58 8.12 -28.46
N GLU A 425 -6.14 7.26 -27.56
CA GLU A 425 -7.02 6.38 -26.77
C GLU A 425 -7.78 7.18 -25.71
N TRP A 426 -7.15 8.21 -25.15
CA TRP A 426 -7.67 9.06 -24.10
C TRP A 426 -7.75 10.50 -24.56
N LYS A 427 -8.81 11.22 -24.17
CA LYS A 427 -9.03 12.61 -24.59
C LYS A 427 -8.39 13.62 -23.65
N MET A 428 -8.34 13.32 -22.37
CA MET A 428 -7.75 14.18 -21.35
C MET A 428 -7.08 13.38 -20.23
N ALA A 429 -6.16 14.01 -19.52
CA ALA A 429 -5.61 13.51 -18.27
C ALA A 429 -5.70 14.57 -17.17
N LEU A 430 -5.94 14.10 -15.94
CA LEU A 430 -6.03 14.94 -14.74
C LEU A 430 -5.02 14.44 -13.71
N ALA A 431 -4.02 15.26 -13.41
CA ALA A 431 -3.09 15.03 -12.32
C ALA A 431 -3.62 15.69 -11.03
N LEU A 432 -3.56 14.95 -9.93
CA LEU A 432 -4.02 15.37 -8.61
C LEU A 432 -2.84 15.61 -7.69
N TYR A 433 -3.02 16.47 -6.70
CA TYR A 433 -2.08 16.57 -5.59
C TYR A 433 -2.19 15.31 -4.70
N PRO A 434 -1.07 14.73 -4.21
CA PRO A 434 -1.14 13.58 -3.32
C PRO A 434 -1.91 13.87 -2.05
N VAL A 435 -2.70 12.91 -1.57
CA VAL A 435 -3.29 13.01 -0.22
C VAL A 435 -2.21 13.02 0.84
N THR A 436 -2.47 13.71 1.94
CA THR A 436 -1.54 13.78 3.08
C THR A 436 -1.83 12.68 4.10
N MET A 437 -0.83 12.29 4.90
CA MET A 437 -1.04 11.38 6.02
C MET A 437 -2.10 11.91 7.00
N GLN A 438 -2.14 13.23 7.24
CA GLN A 438 -3.14 13.83 8.12
C GLN A 438 -4.57 13.63 7.59
N GLN A 439 -4.79 13.73 6.28
CA GLN A 439 -6.11 13.45 5.67
C GLN A 439 -6.50 11.98 5.85
N ILE A 440 -5.55 11.04 5.67
CA ILE A 440 -5.79 9.61 5.89
C ILE A 440 -6.16 9.34 7.36
N ILE A 441 -5.41 9.90 8.29
CA ILE A 441 -5.66 9.79 9.73
C ILE A 441 -7.04 10.33 10.09
N ASN A 442 -7.38 11.53 9.66
CA ASN A 442 -8.68 12.17 9.95
C ASN A 442 -9.86 11.32 9.45
N ILE A 443 -9.73 10.72 8.25
CA ILE A 443 -10.77 9.85 7.69
C ILE A 443 -10.86 8.56 8.47
N ALA A 444 -9.75 7.90 8.74
CA ALA A 444 -9.73 6.64 9.48
C ALA A 444 -10.23 6.81 10.93
N ASP A 445 -9.92 7.95 11.58
CA ASP A 445 -10.38 8.29 12.93
C ASP A 445 -11.88 8.57 12.98
N SER A 446 -12.42 9.19 11.94
CA SER A 446 -13.87 9.43 11.83
C SER A 446 -14.69 8.19 11.45
N GLY A 447 -14.01 7.05 11.20
CA GLY A 447 -14.66 5.81 10.73
C GLY A 447 -15.21 5.89 9.30
N ASN A 448 -14.80 6.90 8.56
CA ASN A 448 -15.14 7.09 7.16
C ASN A 448 -14.21 6.29 6.23
N ILE A 449 -14.62 6.17 4.97
CA ILE A 449 -13.88 5.42 3.93
C ILE A 449 -13.55 6.36 2.78
N MET A 450 -12.33 6.31 2.31
CA MET A 450 -11.87 7.05 1.14
C MET A 450 -12.51 6.53 -0.16
N PRO A 451 -12.71 7.40 -1.16
CA PRO A 451 -12.98 6.95 -2.51
C PRO A 451 -11.90 6.00 -3.04
N PRO A 452 -12.21 5.10 -3.98
CA PRO A 452 -11.22 4.18 -4.52
C PRO A 452 -10.10 4.93 -5.27
N LYS A 453 -8.89 4.35 -5.25
CA LYS A 453 -7.73 4.91 -5.97
C LYS A 453 -7.36 6.33 -5.51
N THR A 454 -7.33 6.51 -4.19
CA THR A 454 -6.99 7.79 -3.54
C THR A 454 -5.53 7.80 -3.08
N THR A 455 -5.03 6.69 -2.55
CA THR A 455 -3.70 6.59 -1.93
C THR A 455 -2.75 5.73 -2.75
N TRP A 456 -1.50 6.15 -2.85
CA TRP A 456 -0.41 5.35 -3.39
C TRP A 456 0.84 5.61 -2.57
N PHE A 457 1.18 4.65 -1.71
CA PHE A 457 2.42 4.68 -0.92
C PHE A 457 3.58 4.10 -1.72
N GLU A 458 4.73 4.81 -1.72
CA GLU A 458 5.93 4.41 -2.45
C GLU A 458 7.18 4.69 -1.59
N PRO A 459 8.17 3.78 -1.49
CA PRO A 459 8.25 2.46 -2.13
C PRO A 459 7.28 1.45 -1.57
N LYS A 460 6.88 0.49 -2.41
CA LYS A 460 6.15 -0.70 -1.94
C LYS A 460 7.05 -1.59 -1.12
N LEU A 461 6.51 -2.24 -0.08
CA LEU A 461 7.27 -3.22 0.71
C LEU A 461 7.70 -4.40 -0.18
N ARG A 462 8.94 -4.86 -0.02
CA ARG A 462 9.37 -6.13 -0.64
C ARG A 462 8.83 -7.30 0.18
N SER A 463 8.31 -8.30 -0.52
CA SER A 463 7.93 -9.59 0.06
C SER A 463 9.15 -10.50 0.10
N GLY A 464 9.24 -11.39 1.11
CA GLY A 464 10.30 -12.40 1.21
C GLY A 464 11.59 -11.94 1.89
N LEU A 465 11.65 -10.72 2.44
CA LEU A 465 12.75 -10.34 3.36
C LEU A 465 12.63 -11.08 4.68
N VAL A 466 11.42 -11.28 5.14
CA VAL A 466 11.06 -12.10 6.30
C VAL A 466 9.61 -12.56 6.15
N VAL A 467 9.32 -13.77 6.63
CA VAL A 467 8.02 -14.43 6.63
C VAL A 467 7.66 -14.77 8.07
N HIS A 468 6.39 -14.71 8.43
CA HIS A 468 5.89 -15.09 9.75
C HIS A 468 5.01 -16.34 9.65
N GLU A 469 5.45 -17.43 10.28
CA GLU A 469 4.71 -18.70 10.38
C GLU A 469 3.76 -18.64 11.58
N LEU A 470 2.57 -19.24 11.46
CA LEU A 470 1.48 -19.07 12.43
C LEU A 470 1.45 -20.17 13.53
N GLU A 471 2.29 -21.20 13.40
CA GLU A 471 2.42 -22.31 14.38
C GLU A 471 3.88 -22.66 14.65
#